data_f13eca11cdcc9e7e9e739380f676a1f7
#
_entry.id   f13eca11cdcc9e7e9e739380f676a1f7
#
_cell.length_a   1.000
_cell.length_b   1.000
_cell.length_c   1.000
_cell.angle_alpha   90.00
_cell.angle_beta   90.00
_cell.angle_gamma   90.00
#
_symmetry.space_group_name_H-M   'P 1'
#
loop_
_entity.id
_entity.type
_entity.pdbx_description
1 polymer ?
#
loop_
_entity_poly.entity_id
_entity_poly.type
_entity_poly.pdbx_seq_one_letter_code
_entity_poly.pdbx_strand_id
1 'polypeptide(L)'
;MIDLRNSSPKILVIGDLIIDKYLWGDCDRISPEAPVQVVNIKKENIVLGGAGNVVNNLKSLGATVDVISVIGNCKTSILLKGLLNDIGVNTEYLVTQKNRIVPKKSRIIASQQHVVRYDNESTEEINIESQNLIKEFFNKIISFYDLVLLSDYGKGILTKELTQSIIKSAKKHNKKALVDPKGLDYFKYKGAFLLTPNKKEASEASRVQINDEKTLTKAIIQLKDEFQLDLSIITLSENGIAIYDDNLRIHPTVSREVYDVTGAGDTILASLGFALSCSYDIDSAVKFSNLAAGVVVGKIGSSTASINEIIEYESSLNKSSSEEHIKKFE
;
A
#
# COMPACT_ATOMS: atom_id res chain seq x y z
N MET A 1 -8.46 20.43 9.42
CA MET A 1 -8.81 19.16 8.72
C MET A 1 -10.30 18.92 8.84
N ILE A 2 -10.96 18.38 7.81
CA ILE A 2 -12.38 17.96 7.90
C ILE A 2 -12.43 16.71 8.81
N ASP A 3 -13.47 16.63 9.65
CA ASP A 3 -13.57 15.53 10.62
C ASP A 3 -14.03 14.23 9.94
N LEU A 4 -13.11 13.28 9.76
CA LEU A 4 -13.37 11.97 9.16
C LEU A 4 -13.81 10.89 10.17
N ARG A 5 -13.91 11.22 11.46
CA ARG A 5 -14.20 10.25 12.55
C ARG A 5 -15.49 9.47 12.40
N ASN A 6 -16.47 10.03 11.69
CA ASN A 6 -17.77 9.40 11.47
C ASN A 6 -17.94 8.84 10.05
N SER A 7 -16.87 8.77 9.26
CA SER A 7 -16.90 8.25 7.90
C SER A 7 -16.59 6.75 7.91
N SER A 8 -17.39 5.98 7.17
CA SER A 8 -17.17 4.55 6.99
C SER A 8 -17.39 4.16 5.52
N PRO A 9 -16.50 4.64 4.62
CA PRO A 9 -16.63 4.32 3.21
C PRO A 9 -16.44 2.82 2.98
N LYS A 10 -17.06 2.31 1.90
CA LYS A 10 -16.92 0.93 1.47
C LYS A 10 -15.87 0.83 0.37
N ILE A 11 -14.76 0.18 0.65
CA ILE A 11 -13.62 0.09 -0.26
C ILE A 11 -13.32 -1.37 -0.59
N LEU A 12 -13.18 -1.65 -1.89
CA LEU A 12 -12.79 -2.97 -2.37
C LEU A 12 -11.30 -2.99 -2.66
N VAL A 13 -10.57 -3.92 -2.06
CA VAL A 13 -9.14 -4.14 -2.31
C VAL A 13 -8.94 -5.38 -3.16
N ILE A 14 -8.13 -5.28 -4.21
CA ILE A 14 -7.76 -6.42 -5.05
C ILE A 14 -6.24 -6.43 -5.19
N GLY A 15 -5.58 -7.56 -4.93
CA GLY A 15 -4.13 -7.62 -5.07
C GLY A 15 -3.46 -8.79 -4.39
N ASP A 16 -2.16 -8.69 -4.31
CA ASP A 16 -1.27 -9.74 -3.78
C ASP A 16 -1.26 -9.71 -2.24
N LEU A 17 -1.99 -10.63 -1.61
CA LEU A 17 -1.93 -10.83 -0.17
C LEU A 17 -0.61 -11.51 0.21
N ILE A 18 0.09 -10.94 1.19
CA ILE A 18 1.40 -11.41 1.67
C ILE A 18 1.31 -11.63 3.17
N ILE A 19 2.10 -12.55 3.71
CA ILE A 19 2.36 -12.69 5.14
C ILE A 19 3.76 -12.18 5.42
N ASP A 20 3.87 -11.19 6.31
CA ASP A 20 5.13 -10.76 6.90
C ASP A 20 5.31 -11.43 8.26
N LYS A 21 6.42 -12.18 8.41
CA LYS A 21 6.80 -12.87 9.63
C LYS A 21 8.07 -12.25 10.20
N TYR A 22 8.03 -11.86 11.45
CA TYR A 22 9.15 -11.31 12.19
C TYR A 22 9.55 -12.28 13.31
N LEU A 23 10.83 -12.62 13.35
CA LEU A 23 11.45 -13.51 14.32
C LEU A 23 12.51 -12.72 15.07
N TRP A 24 12.24 -12.39 16.35
CA TRP A 24 13.21 -11.71 17.20
C TRP A 24 13.93 -12.68 18.11
N GLY A 25 15.24 -12.53 18.23
CA GLY A 25 16.05 -13.38 19.08
C GLY A 25 17.41 -12.79 19.39
N ASP A 26 18.23 -13.62 20.02
CA ASP A 26 19.59 -13.33 20.38
C ASP A 26 20.57 -14.15 19.52
N CYS A 27 21.73 -13.58 19.21
CA CYS A 27 22.77 -14.24 18.43
C CYS A 27 24.05 -14.26 19.26
N ASP A 28 24.27 -15.36 20.00
CA ASP A 28 25.35 -15.46 20.97
C ASP A 28 26.49 -16.39 20.51
N ARG A 29 26.31 -17.12 19.42
CA ARG A 29 27.31 -18.11 18.94
C ARG A 29 27.27 -18.32 17.44
N ILE A 30 28.40 -18.82 16.92
CA ILE A 30 28.52 -19.38 15.57
C ILE A 30 28.19 -20.89 15.64
N SER A 31 27.56 -21.40 14.60
CA SER A 31 27.25 -22.83 14.48
C SER A 31 28.55 -23.66 14.40
N PRO A 32 28.61 -24.81 15.08
CA PRO A 32 29.72 -25.76 14.89
C PRO A 32 29.68 -26.49 13.55
N GLU A 33 28.53 -26.45 12.84
CA GLU A 33 28.33 -27.17 11.58
C GLU A 33 28.76 -26.36 10.35
N ALA A 34 28.73 -25.02 10.46
CA ALA A 34 29.12 -24.10 9.38
C ALA A 34 29.40 -22.71 9.97
N PRO A 35 30.15 -21.83 9.27
CA PRO A 35 30.43 -20.46 9.73
C PRO A 35 29.21 -19.53 9.60
N VAL A 36 28.10 -19.91 10.22
CA VAL A 36 26.84 -19.18 10.24
C VAL A 36 26.42 -18.85 11.66
N GLN A 37 25.73 -17.74 11.85
CA GLN A 37 25.19 -17.32 13.13
C GLN A 37 24.02 -18.23 13.56
N VAL A 38 23.96 -18.55 14.86
CA VAL A 38 22.83 -19.22 15.48
C VAL A 38 21.98 -18.18 16.18
N VAL A 39 20.77 -17.94 15.67
CA VAL A 39 19.82 -17.03 16.30
C VAL A 39 18.82 -17.85 17.14
N ASN A 40 18.80 -17.58 18.44
CA ASN A 40 17.86 -18.19 19.37
C ASN A 40 16.58 -17.34 19.43
N ILE A 41 15.52 -17.79 18.74
CA ILE A 41 14.26 -17.03 18.61
C ILE A 41 13.54 -16.98 19.97
N LYS A 42 13.19 -15.76 20.41
CA LYS A 42 12.47 -15.46 21.65
C LYS A 42 11.03 -15.01 21.41
N LYS A 43 10.79 -14.36 20.29
CA LYS A 43 9.48 -13.80 19.95
C LYS A 43 9.21 -13.96 18.46
N GLU A 44 7.98 -14.27 18.14
CA GLU A 44 7.49 -14.33 16.77
C GLU A 44 6.27 -13.41 16.63
N ASN A 45 6.20 -12.68 15.52
CA ASN A 45 5.02 -11.93 15.13
C ASN A 45 4.71 -12.19 13.66
N ILE A 46 3.43 -12.31 13.35
CA ILE A 46 2.96 -12.55 11.98
C ILE A 46 1.88 -11.52 11.70
N VAL A 47 2.06 -10.79 10.61
CA VAL A 47 1.15 -9.71 10.21
C VAL A 47 0.78 -9.80 8.73
N LEU A 48 -0.30 -9.14 8.35
CA LEU A 48 -0.68 -8.95 6.96
C LEU A 48 0.31 -8.02 6.26
N GLY A 49 0.76 -8.39 5.06
CA GLY A 49 1.60 -7.60 4.18
C GLY A 49 0.99 -7.47 2.79
N GLY A 50 1.58 -6.65 1.94
CA GLY A 50 1.07 -6.36 0.61
C GLY A 50 -0.36 -5.82 0.65
N ALA A 51 -1.23 -6.30 -0.23
CA ALA A 51 -2.66 -5.92 -0.22
C ALA A 51 -3.32 -6.11 1.15
N GLY A 52 -2.83 -7.06 1.97
CA GLY A 52 -3.31 -7.26 3.34
C GLY A 52 -2.94 -6.10 4.27
N ASN A 53 -1.79 -5.46 4.08
CA ASN A 53 -1.42 -4.26 4.83
C ASN A 53 -2.27 -3.05 4.41
N VAL A 54 -2.60 -2.92 3.12
CA VAL A 54 -3.57 -1.90 2.64
C VAL A 54 -4.93 -2.10 3.33
N VAL A 55 -5.42 -3.34 3.38
CA VAL A 55 -6.67 -3.70 4.09
C VAL A 55 -6.60 -3.31 5.56
N ASN A 56 -5.51 -3.63 6.24
CA ASN A 56 -5.31 -3.33 7.67
C ASN A 56 -5.30 -1.80 7.93
N ASN A 57 -4.64 -1.02 7.08
CA ASN A 57 -4.64 0.45 7.15
C ASN A 57 -6.06 1.01 6.97
N LEU A 58 -6.82 0.54 5.99
CA LEU A 58 -8.21 0.95 5.77
C LEU A 58 -9.10 0.64 6.96
N LYS A 59 -8.95 -0.54 7.56
CA LYS A 59 -9.69 -0.92 8.78
C LYS A 59 -9.36 0.00 9.95
N SER A 60 -8.09 0.35 10.14
CA SER A 60 -7.65 1.30 11.17
C SER A 60 -8.23 2.71 10.97
N LEU A 61 -8.48 3.11 9.72
CA LEU A 61 -9.15 4.37 9.37
C LEU A 61 -10.69 4.30 9.51
N GLY A 62 -11.26 3.12 9.78
CA GLY A 62 -12.72 2.95 9.97
C GLY A 62 -13.49 2.59 8.70
N ALA A 63 -12.83 2.22 7.60
CA ALA A 63 -13.50 1.76 6.39
C ALA A 63 -14.16 0.40 6.56
N THR A 64 -15.24 0.17 5.82
CA THR A 64 -15.75 -1.17 5.51
C THR A 64 -14.97 -1.70 4.32
N VAL A 65 -14.31 -2.85 4.48
CA VAL A 65 -13.37 -3.37 3.48
C VAL A 65 -13.70 -4.81 3.16
N ASP A 66 -13.75 -5.13 1.87
CA ASP A 66 -13.68 -6.49 1.37
C ASP A 66 -12.45 -6.66 0.48
N VAL A 67 -11.96 -7.90 0.36
CA VAL A 67 -10.75 -8.20 -0.40
C VAL A 67 -11.00 -9.32 -1.40
N ILE A 68 -10.59 -9.10 -2.64
CA ILE A 68 -10.53 -10.14 -3.68
C ILE A 68 -9.06 -10.50 -3.90
N SER A 69 -8.74 -11.78 -3.81
CA SER A 69 -7.39 -12.28 -4.06
C SER A 69 -7.40 -13.77 -4.39
N VAL A 70 -6.23 -14.34 -4.68
CA VAL A 70 -6.06 -15.77 -4.92
C VAL A 70 -5.11 -16.37 -3.91
N ILE A 71 -5.56 -17.41 -3.25
CA ILE A 71 -4.78 -18.16 -2.26
C ILE A 71 -4.63 -19.63 -2.67
N GLY A 72 -3.73 -20.33 -2.01
CA GLY A 72 -3.58 -21.78 -2.19
C GLY A 72 -4.40 -22.59 -1.19
N ASN A 73 -4.27 -23.91 -1.28
CA ASN A 73 -4.81 -24.83 -0.29
C ASN A 73 -3.68 -25.32 0.63
N CYS A 74 -3.24 -24.46 1.54
CA CYS A 74 -2.11 -24.74 2.43
C CYS A 74 -2.26 -24.05 3.80
N LYS A 75 -1.40 -24.42 4.77
CA LYS A 75 -1.40 -23.83 6.12
C LYS A 75 -1.25 -22.31 6.13
N THR A 76 -0.46 -21.74 5.19
CA THR A 76 -0.28 -20.30 5.06
C THR A 76 -1.59 -19.60 4.67
N SER A 77 -2.42 -20.23 3.82
CA SER A 77 -3.73 -19.69 3.44
C SER A 77 -4.73 -19.69 4.60
N ILE A 78 -4.69 -20.74 5.45
CA ILE A 78 -5.52 -20.80 6.66
C ILE A 78 -5.13 -19.67 7.62
N LEU A 79 -3.82 -19.49 7.84
CA LEU A 79 -3.30 -18.42 8.68
C LEU A 79 -3.71 -17.03 8.13
N LEU A 80 -3.58 -16.82 6.83
CA LEU A 80 -3.97 -15.56 6.18
C LEU A 80 -5.46 -15.25 6.37
N LYS A 81 -6.33 -16.25 6.18
CA LYS A 81 -7.78 -16.12 6.45
C LYS A 81 -8.06 -15.77 7.90
N GLY A 82 -7.34 -16.39 8.84
CA GLY A 82 -7.43 -16.07 10.28
C GLY A 82 -7.13 -14.60 10.53
N LEU A 83 -5.97 -14.10 10.05
CA LEU A 83 -5.56 -12.70 10.21
C LEU A 83 -6.56 -11.70 9.61
N LEU A 84 -7.18 -12.01 8.46
CA LEU A 84 -8.21 -11.16 7.86
C LEU A 84 -9.51 -11.17 8.70
N ASN A 85 -9.92 -12.35 9.19
CA ASN A 85 -11.11 -12.47 10.05
C ASN A 85 -10.92 -11.73 11.38
N ASP A 86 -9.72 -11.78 11.98
CA ASP A 86 -9.38 -11.13 13.25
C ASP A 86 -9.58 -9.60 13.17
N ILE A 87 -9.39 -9.00 11.99
CA ILE A 87 -9.66 -7.59 11.75
C ILE A 87 -11.06 -7.32 11.16
N GLY A 88 -11.93 -8.32 11.14
CA GLY A 88 -13.31 -8.21 10.68
C GLY A 88 -13.45 -8.01 9.16
N VAL A 89 -12.58 -8.66 8.36
CA VAL A 89 -12.64 -8.66 6.89
C VAL A 89 -13.16 -10.00 6.40
N ASN A 90 -14.18 -9.97 5.56
CA ASN A 90 -14.77 -11.16 4.96
C ASN A 90 -13.79 -11.82 3.96
N THR A 91 -13.71 -13.14 4.01
CA THR A 91 -12.83 -13.95 3.15
C THR A 91 -13.59 -14.71 2.04
N GLU A 92 -14.85 -14.35 1.79
CA GLU A 92 -15.73 -15.00 0.80
C GLU A 92 -15.20 -14.87 -0.63
N TYR A 93 -14.58 -13.72 -0.94
CA TYR A 93 -14.05 -13.45 -2.28
C TYR A 93 -12.59 -13.88 -2.48
N LEU A 94 -12.05 -14.69 -1.57
CA LEU A 94 -10.74 -15.32 -1.77
C LEU A 94 -10.88 -16.59 -2.62
N VAL A 95 -10.43 -16.50 -3.86
CA VAL A 95 -10.39 -17.64 -4.78
C VAL A 95 -9.30 -18.62 -4.35
N THR A 96 -9.64 -19.91 -4.29
CA THR A 96 -8.65 -20.96 -3.98
C THR A 96 -8.17 -21.60 -5.28
N GLN A 97 -6.88 -21.44 -5.59
CA GLN A 97 -6.21 -22.09 -6.72
C GLN A 97 -5.28 -23.18 -6.23
N LYS A 98 -5.41 -24.40 -6.79
CA LYS A 98 -4.52 -25.52 -6.46
C LYS A 98 -3.05 -25.16 -6.71
N ASN A 99 -2.18 -25.56 -5.79
CA ASN A 99 -0.72 -25.32 -5.83
C ASN A 99 -0.30 -23.83 -5.78
N ARG A 100 -1.22 -22.88 -5.58
CA ARG A 100 -0.86 -21.47 -5.39
C ARG A 100 -0.12 -21.30 -4.07
N ILE A 101 1.03 -20.63 -4.13
CA ILE A 101 1.80 -20.24 -2.96
C ILE A 101 1.33 -18.85 -2.51
N VAL A 102 0.88 -18.74 -1.25
CA VAL A 102 0.70 -17.43 -0.60
C VAL A 102 2.08 -16.92 -0.22
N PRO A 103 2.50 -15.74 -0.72
CA PRO A 103 3.80 -15.19 -0.42
C PRO A 103 3.99 -14.98 1.08
N LYS A 104 5.14 -15.41 1.61
CA LYS A 104 5.55 -15.20 2.98
C LYS A 104 6.98 -14.68 3.05
N LYS A 105 7.15 -13.51 3.65
CA LYS A 105 8.44 -12.86 3.86
C LYS A 105 8.81 -12.97 5.34
N SER A 106 9.90 -13.67 5.63
CA SER A 106 10.35 -13.91 7.01
C SER A 106 11.63 -13.14 7.27
N ARG A 107 11.62 -12.31 8.33
CA ARG A 107 12.75 -11.50 8.76
C ARG A 107 13.24 -11.99 10.12
N ILE A 108 14.53 -12.31 10.23
CA ILE A 108 15.18 -12.65 11.49
C ILE A 108 15.92 -11.41 11.97
N ILE A 109 15.59 -11.00 13.18
CA ILE A 109 16.14 -9.81 13.84
C ILE A 109 16.81 -10.26 15.13
N ALA A 110 18.11 -9.97 15.27
CA ALA A 110 18.87 -10.22 16.50
C ALA A 110 19.58 -8.94 16.91
N SER A 111 19.57 -8.60 18.20
CA SER A 111 20.22 -7.41 18.75
C SER A 111 19.81 -6.12 17.98
N GLN A 112 18.53 -5.99 17.63
CA GLN A 112 17.94 -4.88 16.87
C GLN A 112 18.45 -4.73 15.42
N GLN A 113 19.12 -5.75 14.88
CA GLN A 113 19.63 -5.75 13.50
C GLN A 113 18.97 -6.85 12.66
N HIS A 114 18.71 -6.57 11.40
CA HIS A 114 18.30 -7.58 10.44
C HIS A 114 19.46 -8.53 10.13
N VAL A 115 19.34 -9.80 10.54
CA VAL A 115 20.32 -10.84 10.27
C VAL A 115 20.11 -11.44 8.88
N VAL A 116 18.88 -11.80 8.55
CA VAL A 116 18.52 -12.38 7.27
C VAL A 116 17.03 -12.21 6.98
N ARG A 117 16.66 -12.08 5.70
CA ARG A 117 15.31 -12.26 5.20
C ARG A 117 15.29 -13.46 4.26
N TYR A 118 14.29 -14.32 4.43
CA TYR A 118 14.00 -15.41 3.49
C TYR A 118 12.54 -15.34 3.05
N ASP A 119 12.33 -15.51 1.75
CA ASP A 119 11.05 -15.39 1.11
C ASP A 119 10.61 -16.74 0.54
N ASN A 120 9.34 -17.12 0.81
CA ASN A 120 8.69 -18.25 0.16
C ASN A 120 7.55 -17.69 -0.66
N GLU A 121 7.75 -17.54 -1.96
CA GLU A 121 6.81 -16.87 -2.85
C GLU A 121 6.88 -17.41 -4.28
N SER A 122 5.84 -17.15 -5.07
CA SER A 122 5.80 -17.35 -6.51
C SER A 122 5.41 -16.04 -7.18
N THR A 123 5.95 -15.81 -8.37
CA THR A 123 5.59 -14.71 -9.27
C THR A 123 4.75 -15.18 -10.45
N GLU A 124 4.39 -16.46 -10.49
CA GLU A 124 3.55 -17.02 -11.55
C GLU A 124 2.17 -16.37 -11.57
N GLU A 125 1.70 -16.06 -12.75
CA GLU A 125 0.36 -15.53 -12.93
C GLU A 125 -0.70 -16.56 -12.51
N ILE A 126 -1.81 -16.07 -11.98
CA ILE A 126 -2.97 -16.91 -11.68
C ILE A 126 -3.56 -17.48 -12.96
N ASN A 127 -4.12 -18.69 -12.87
CA ASN A 127 -4.72 -19.34 -14.03
C ASN A 127 -6.00 -18.61 -14.50
N ILE A 128 -6.42 -18.92 -15.71
CA ILE A 128 -7.58 -18.27 -16.37
C ILE A 128 -8.89 -18.51 -15.61
N GLU A 129 -9.03 -19.67 -14.95
CA GLU A 129 -10.20 -20.00 -14.15
C GLU A 129 -10.32 -19.04 -12.95
N SER A 130 -9.21 -18.84 -12.21
CA SER A 130 -9.15 -17.87 -11.09
C SER A 130 -9.40 -16.45 -11.56
N GLN A 131 -8.85 -16.04 -12.72
CA GLN A 131 -9.11 -14.74 -13.31
C GLN A 131 -10.60 -14.54 -13.63
N ASN A 132 -11.27 -15.55 -14.18
CA ASN A 132 -12.69 -15.48 -14.52
C ASN A 132 -13.56 -15.39 -13.27
N LEU A 133 -13.25 -16.15 -12.22
CA LEU A 133 -13.95 -16.05 -10.93
C LEU A 133 -13.79 -14.65 -10.29
N ILE A 134 -12.59 -14.08 -10.34
CA ILE A 134 -12.38 -12.70 -9.87
C ILE A 134 -13.22 -11.70 -10.66
N LYS A 135 -13.25 -11.81 -12.00
CA LYS A 135 -14.07 -10.94 -12.85
C LYS A 135 -15.56 -11.06 -12.51
N GLU A 136 -16.03 -12.28 -12.27
CA GLU A 136 -17.42 -12.54 -11.87
C GLU A 136 -17.74 -11.90 -10.52
N PHE A 137 -16.93 -12.16 -9.47
CA PHE A 137 -17.10 -11.55 -8.16
C PHE A 137 -17.07 -10.02 -8.26
N PHE A 138 -16.06 -9.47 -8.93
CA PHE A 138 -15.93 -8.03 -9.09
C PHE A 138 -17.18 -7.40 -9.72
N ASN A 139 -17.63 -7.92 -10.85
CA ASN A 139 -18.80 -7.37 -11.56
C ASN A 139 -20.10 -7.48 -10.76
N LYS A 140 -20.23 -8.50 -9.92
CA LYS A 140 -21.39 -8.70 -9.04
C LYS A 140 -21.47 -7.69 -7.91
N ILE A 141 -20.31 -7.25 -7.39
CA ILE A 141 -20.26 -6.47 -6.14
C ILE A 141 -19.82 -5.02 -6.30
N ILE A 142 -19.18 -4.65 -7.42
CA ILE A 142 -18.55 -3.31 -7.57
C ILE A 142 -19.51 -2.14 -7.32
N SER A 143 -20.79 -2.28 -7.62
CA SER A 143 -21.80 -1.23 -7.41
C SER A 143 -21.99 -0.86 -5.94
N PHE A 144 -21.64 -1.75 -5.00
CA PHE A 144 -21.79 -1.54 -3.56
C PHE A 144 -20.62 -0.81 -2.91
N TYR A 145 -19.54 -0.56 -3.65
CA TYR A 145 -18.32 0.09 -3.13
C TYR A 145 -18.21 1.51 -3.66
N ASP A 146 -17.54 2.35 -2.88
CA ASP A 146 -17.26 3.74 -3.24
C ASP A 146 -16.04 3.85 -4.14
N LEU A 147 -15.05 2.95 -3.95
CA LEU A 147 -13.76 2.98 -4.61
C LEU A 147 -13.11 1.59 -4.65
N VAL A 148 -12.20 1.39 -5.61
CA VAL A 148 -11.39 0.17 -5.76
C VAL A 148 -9.91 0.49 -5.61
N LEU A 149 -9.20 -0.29 -4.79
CA LEU A 149 -7.75 -0.25 -4.68
C LEU A 149 -7.14 -1.51 -5.31
N LEU A 150 -6.18 -1.32 -6.18
CA LEU A 150 -5.37 -2.38 -6.77
C LEU A 150 -3.96 -2.30 -6.16
N SER A 151 -3.58 -3.30 -5.36
CA SER A 151 -2.27 -3.38 -4.71
C SER A 151 -1.45 -4.48 -5.36
N ASP A 152 -0.52 -4.08 -6.24
CA ASP A 152 0.33 -4.99 -7.01
C ASP A 152 1.70 -5.16 -6.34
N TYR A 153 2.07 -6.39 -6.08
CA TYR A 153 3.40 -6.76 -5.56
C TYR A 153 4.16 -7.67 -6.52
N GLY A 154 3.65 -7.81 -7.76
CA GLY A 154 4.26 -8.66 -8.78
C GLY A 154 4.22 -10.14 -8.42
N LYS A 155 3.18 -10.57 -7.69
CA LYS A 155 3.01 -11.98 -7.33
C LYS A 155 1.97 -12.69 -8.22
N GLY A 156 1.59 -12.05 -9.34
CA GLY A 156 0.84 -12.66 -10.41
C GLY A 156 -0.68 -12.64 -10.26
N ILE A 157 -1.25 -11.94 -9.28
CA ILE A 157 -2.71 -11.79 -9.19
C ILE A 157 -3.19 -10.75 -10.21
N LEU A 158 -2.54 -9.59 -10.26
CA LEU A 158 -2.89 -8.52 -11.18
C LEU A 158 -2.23 -8.77 -12.56
N THR A 159 -2.74 -9.77 -13.29
CA THR A 159 -2.36 -10.00 -14.68
C THR A 159 -2.85 -8.85 -15.57
N LYS A 160 -2.26 -8.68 -16.75
CA LYS A 160 -2.64 -7.60 -17.69
C LYS A 160 -4.12 -7.65 -18.04
N GLU A 161 -4.63 -8.81 -18.42
CA GLU A 161 -6.02 -9.03 -18.84
C GLU A 161 -7.00 -8.77 -17.68
N LEU A 162 -6.68 -9.28 -16.49
CA LEU A 162 -7.53 -9.11 -15.33
C LEU A 162 -7.56 -7.63 -14.90
N THR A 163 -6.41 -6.99 -14.77
CA THR A 163 -6.27 -5.60 -14.34
C THR A 163 -7.02 -4.65 -15.29
N GLN A 164 -6.84 -4.83 -16.61
CA GLN A 164 -7.56 -4.05 -17.60
C GLN A 164 -9.09 -4.28 -17.54
N SER A 165 -9.53 -5.52 -17.30
CA SER A 165 -10.95 -5.83 -17.14
C SER A 165 -11.55 -5.14 -15.92
N ILE A 166 -10.84 -5.14 -14.77
CA ILE A 166 -11.25 -4.48 -13.53
C ILE A 166 -11.34 -2.97 -13.72
N ILE A 167 -10.29 -2.33 -14.27
CA ILE A 167 -10.26 -0.87 -14.49
C ILE A 167 -11.41 -0.43 -15.41
N LYS A 168 -11.62 -1.13 -16.53
CA LYS A 168 -12.72 -0.84 -17.45
C LYS A 168 -14.09 -1.01 -16.79
N SER A 169 -14.27 -2.06 -16.00
CA SER A 169 -15.54 -2.31 -15.30
C SER A 169 -15.75 -1.27 -14.18
N ALA A 170 -14.73 -0.89 -13.41
CA ALA A 170 -14.82 0.17 -12.42
C ALA A 170 -15.27 1.49 -13.07
N LYS A 171 -14.63 1.87 -14.19
CA LYS A 171 -14.99 3.09 -14.94
C LYS A 171 -16.43 3.05 -15.45
N LYS A 172 -16.90 1.90 -15.96
CA LYS A 172 -18.29 1.70 -16.37
C LYS A 172 -19.30 1.92 -15.24
N HIS A 173 -18.92 1.61 -14.00
CA HIS A 173 -19.74 1.81 -12.81
C HIS A 173 -19.48 3.16 -12.11
N ASN A 174 -18.74 4.09 -12.75
CA ASN A 174 -18.34 5.39 -12.18
C ASN A 174 -17.57 5.24 -10.86
N LYS A 175 -16.76 4.19 -10.72
CA LYS A 175 -15.91 3.97 -9.54
C LYS A 175 -14.45 4.29 -9.88
N LYS A 176 -13.79 5.03 -9.00
CA LYS A 176 -12.36 5.32 -9.12
C LYS A 176 -11.57 4.05 -8.83
N ALA A 177 -10.58 3.73 -9.68
CA ALA A 177 -9.61 2.67 -9.45
C ALA A 177 -8.24 3.30 -9.19
N LEU A 178 -7.73 3.18 -7.97
CA LEU A 178 -6.39 3.59 -7.58
C LEU A 178 -5.48 2.38 -7.59
N VAL A 179 -4.25 2.55 -8.05
CA VAL A 179 -3.30 1.44 -8.18
C VAL A 179 -1.97 1.77 -7.55
N ASP A 180 -1.48 0.91 -6.68
CA ASP A 180 -0.06 0.86 -6.32
C ASP A 180 0.64 -0.09 -7.30
N PRO A 181 1.45 0.45 -8.24
CA PRO A 181 1.96 -0.31 -9.37
C PRO A 181 3.22 -1.10 -9.02
N LYS A 182 3.46 -2.22 -9.74
CA LYS A 182 4.70 -2.99 -9.66
C LYS A 182 5.17 -3.49 -11.02
N GLY A 183 6.49 -3.57 -11.19
CA GLY A 183 7.13 -4.04 -12.41
C GLY A 183 7.28 -2.95 -13.47
N LEU A 184 7.55 -3.35 -14.72
CA LEU A 184 7.84 -2.43 -15.83
C LEU A 184 6.66 -2.25 -16.81
N ASP A 185 5.70 -3.17 -16.83
CA ASP A 185 4.52 -3.09 -17.72
C ASP A 185 3.41 -2.25 -17.07
N TYR A 186 3.55 -0.93 -17.17
CA TYR A 186 2.53 0.02 -16.70
C TYR A 186 1.30 0.08 -17.61
N PHE A 187 1.38 -0.43 -18.85
CA PHE A 187 0.22 -0.51 -19.73
C PHE A 187 -0.90 -1.39 -19.18
N LYS A 188 -0.58 -2.33 -18.27
CA LYS A 188 -1.62 -3.11 -17.58
C LYS A 188 -2.53 -2.26 -16.68
N TYR A 189 -2.10 -1.04 -16.29
CA TYR A 189 -2.88 -0.11 -15.46
C TYR A 189 -3.54 1.02 -16.25
N LYS A 190 -3.42 1.02 -17.58
CA LYS A 190 -3.95 2.08 -18.45
C LYS A 190 -5.43 2.34 -18.18
N GLY A 191 -5.80 3.62 -18.03
CA GLY A 191 -7.16 4.07 -17.76
C GLY A 191 -7.57 4.02 -16.28
N ALA A 192 -6.64 3.72 -15.35
CA ALA A 192 -6.85 3.89 -13.92
C ALA A 192 -7.10 5.36 -13.57
N PHE A 193 -7.77 5.63 -12.46
CA PHE A 193 -7.95 6.99 -11.97
C PHE A 193 -6.61 7.63 -11.62
N LEU A 194 -5.77 6.92 -10.85
CA LEU A 194 -4.38 7.31 -10.56
C LEU A 194 -3.52 6.07 -10.25
N LEU A 195 -2.20 6.28 -10.33
CA LEU A 195 -1.16 5.37 -9.84
C LEU A 195 -0.37 6.05 -8.73
N THR A 196 0.23 5.25 -7.82
CA THR A 196 1.08 5.76 -6.72
C THR A 196 2.55 5.31 -6.83
N PRO A 197 3.21 5.38 -8.00
CA PRO A 197 4.61 4.97 -8.11
C PRO A 197 5.51 5.83 -7.23
N ASN A 198 6.57 5.23 -6.68
CA ASN A 198 7.65 6.00 -6.09
C ASN A 198 8.55 6.64 -7.17
N LYS A 199 9.46 7.53 -6.77
CA LYS A 199 10.38 8.25 -7.66
C LYS A 199 11.15 7.33 -8.61
N LYS A 200 11.61 6.16 -8.11
CA LYS A 200 12.35 5.19 -8.92
C LYS A 200 11.42 4.52 -9.94
N GLU A 201 10.29 4.01 -9.49
CA GLU A 201 9.28 3.37 -10.33
C GLU A 201 8.75 4.34 -11.40
N ALA A 202 8.49 5.60 -11.02
CA ALA A 202 8.09 6.65 -11.94
C ALA A 202 9.17 6.96 -12.99
N SER A 203 10.46 7.00 -12.59
CA SER A 203 11.58 7.20 -13.52
C SER A 203 11.70 6.06 -14.52
N GLU A 204 11.54 4.81 -14.07
CA GLU A 204 11.58 3.62 -14.91
C GLU A 204 10.39 3.59 -15.89
N ALA A 205 9.17 3.84 -15.41
CA ALA A 205 7.95 3.80 -16.21
C ALA A 205 7.89 4.95 -17.25
N SER A 206 8.28 6.15 -16.88
CA SER A 206 8.32 7.31 -17.78
C SER A 206 9.57 7.37 -18.67
N ARG A 207 10.58 6.54 -18.40
CA ARG A 207 11.91 6.62 -19.05
C ARG A 207 12.57 8.00 -18.90
N VAL A 208 12.21 8.73 -17.85
CA VAL A 208 12.75 10.05 -17.51
C VAL A 208 13.42 9.96 -16.15
N GLN A 209 14.74 10.14 -16.08
CA GLN A 209 15.44 10.20 -14.80
C GLN A 209 15.03 11.46 -14.03
N ILE A 210 14.37 11.27 -12.88
CA ILE A 210 13.88 12.37 -12.05
C ILE A 210 15.00 12.86 -11.13
N ASN A 211 15.56 14.04 -11.42
CA ASN A 211 16.65 14.64 -10.64
C ASN A 211 16.26 16.00 -10.05
N ASP A 212 15.37 16.74 -10.72
CA ASP A 212 14.92 18.07 -10.39
C ASP A 212 13.43 18.25 -10.72
N GLU A 213 12.88 19.41 -10.44
CA GLU A 213 11.46 19.73 -10.69
C GLU A 213 11.09 19.66 -12.19
N LYS A 214 12.01 20.06 -13.08
CA LYS A 214 11.78 20.01 -14.52
C LYS A 214 11.63 18.58 -15.02
N THR A 215 12.50 17.69 -14.58
CA THR A 215 12.44 16.24 -14.93
C THR A 215 11.28 15.55 -14.24
N LEU A 216 10.92 15.95 -13.00
CA LEU A 216 9.72 15.50 -12.31
C LEU A 216 8.46 15.89 -13.11
N THR A 217 8.34 17.16 -13.52
CA THR A 217 7.22 17.65 -14.35
C THR A 217 7.10 16.83 -15.62
N LYS A 218 8.20 16.60 -16.32
CA LYS A 218 8.19 15.78 -17.55
C LYS A 218 7.72 14.36 -17.29
N ALA A 219 8.23 13.71 -16.23
CA ALA A 219 7.89 12.34 -15.89
C ALA A 219 6.42 12.20 -15.52
N ILE A 220 5.89 13.08 -14.67
CA ILE A 220 4.51 12.99 -14.17
C ILE A 220 3.48 13.26 -15.27
N ILE A 221 3.76 14.19 -16.19
CA ILE A 221 2.95 14.43 -17.39
C ILE A 221 2.96 13.19 -18.29
N GLN A 222 4.15 12.66 -18.57
CA GLN A 222 4.27 11.47 -19.42
C GLN A 222 3.53 10.26 -18.85
N LEU A 223 3.58 10.03 -17.54
CA LEU A 223 2.80 8.96 -16.88
C LEU A 223 1.29 9.18 -17.09
N LYS A 224 0.80 10.42 -16.89
CA LYS A 224 -0.62 10.74 -17.10
C LYS A 224 -1.07 10.44 -18.52
N ASP A 225 -0.33 10.94 -19.50
CA ASP A 225 -0.73 10.89 -20.92
C ASP A 225 -0.56 9.47 -21.48
N GLU A 226 0.59 8.83 -21.28
CA GLU A 226 0.90 7.50 -21.83
C GLU A 226 -0.05 6.43 -21.30
N PHE A 227 -0.35 6.49 -19.99
CA PHE A 227 -1.24 5.52 -19.35
C PHE A 227 -2.69 5.99 -19.21
N GLN A 228 -3.03 7.15 -19.80
CA GLN A 228 -4.39 7.70 -19.80
C GLN A 228 -5.03 7.76 -18.40
N LEU A 229 -4.28 8.30 -17.45
CA LEU A 229 -4.73 8.48 -16.07
C LEU A 229 -5.59 9.75 -15.97
N ASP A 230 -6.59 9.75 -15.09
CA ASP A 230 -7.37 10.97 -14.83
C ASP A 230 -6.49 12.03 -14.12
N LEU A 231 -5.60 11.59 -13.20
CA LEU A 231 -4.53 12.39 -12.62
C LEU A 231 -3.29 11.54 -12.33
N SER A 232 -2.13 12.16 -12.21
CA SER A 232 -0.88 11.47 -11.92
C SER A 232 -0.33 11.86 -10.55
N ILE A 233 0.20 10.87 -9.83
CA ILE A 233 0.88 11.06 -8.53
C ILE A 233 2.25 10.40 -8.61
N ILE A 234 3.24 10.99 -7.93
CA ILE A 234 4.56 10.37 -7.67
C ILE A 234 4.89 10.59 -6.19
N THR A 235 5.20 9.52 -5.47
CA THR A 235 5.70 9.63 -4.11
C THR A 235 7.21 9.90 -4.14
N LEU A 236 7.66 10.92 -3.39
CA LEU A 236 9.02 11.46 -3.41
C LEU A 236 9.79 11.23 -2.11
N SER A 237 9.38 10.22 -1.34
CA SER A 237 9.96 9.90 -0.02
C SER A 237 9.93 11.13 0.91
N GLU A 238 11.11 11.57 1.40
CA GLU A 238 11.27 12.74 2.27
C GLU A 238 10.80 14.06 1.65
N ASN A 239 10.70 14.13 0.33
CA ASN A 239 10.23 15.32 -0.38
C ASN A 239 8.69 15.38 -0.54
N GLY A 240 7.97 14.35 -0.08
CA GLY A 240 6.51 14.34 -0.06
C GLY A 240 5.86 13.69 -1.27
N ILE A 241 4.78 14.26 -1.77
CA ILE A 241 3.98 13.72 -2.88
C ILE A 241 3.74 14.79 -3.92
N ALA A 242 4.11 14.49 -5.18
CA ALA A 242 3.79 15.31 -6.33
C ALA A 242 2.46 14.86 -6.94
N ILE A 243 1.65 15.83 -7.37
CA ILE A 243 0.37 15.62 -8.06
C ILE A 243 0.39 16.41 -9.36
N TYR A 244 -0.21 15.84 -10.40
CA TYR A 244 -0.47 16.53 -11.66
C TYR A 244 -1.84 16.14 -12.20
N ASP A 245 -2.74 17.11 -12.26
CA ASP A 245 -3.98 17.07 -13.05
C ASP A 245 -3.86 17.94 -14.32
N ASP A 246 -3.68 19.24 -14.15
CA ASP A 246 -3.32 20.22 -15.18
C ASP A 246 -2.14 21.09 -14.71
N ASN A 247 -1.84 21.09 -13.40
CA ASN A 247 -0.74 21.81 -12.80
C ASN A 247 0.04 20.91 -11.84
N LEU A 248 1.37 21.05 -11.83
CA LEU A 248 2.21 20.38 -10.84
C LEU A 248 2.03 21.03 -9.47
N ARG A 249 1.76 20.22 -8.46
CA ARG A 249 1.76 20.61 -7.04
C ARG A 249 2.56 19.57 -6.25
N ILE A 250 3.36 20.05 -5.32
CA ILE A 250 4.14 19.19 -4.42
C ILE A 250 3.67 19.44 -3.00
N HIS A 251 3.17 18.41 -2.34
CA HIS A 251 2.82 18.43 -0.93
C HIS A 251 4.00 17.85 -0.14
N PRO A 252 4.73 18.67 0.61
CA PRO A 252 5.92 18.22 1.32
C PRO A 252 5.58 17.19 2.39
N THR A 253 6.53 16.32 2.69
CA THR A 253 6.43 15.40 3.84
C THR A 253 6.42 16.19 5.14
N VAL A 254 5.68 15.67 6.12
CA VAL A 254 5.55 16.26 7.46
C VAL A 254 6.18 15.39 8.56
N SER A 255 6.96 14.38 8.19
CA SER A 255 7.59 13.45 9.13
C SER A 255 8.75 14.13 9.88
N ARG A 256 8.81 13.93 11.22
CA ARG A 256 9.88 14.45 12.08
C ARG A 256 10.97 13.42 12.34
N GLU A 257 10.56 12.19 12.66
CA GLU A 257 11.47 11.08 12.95
C GLU A 257 11.04 9.87 12.14
N VAL A 258 11.98 9.25 11.44
CA VAL A 258 11.73 8.07 10.62
C VAL A 258 12.44 6.89 11.27
N TYR A 259 11.67 5.93 11.78
CA TYR A 259 12.19 4.69 12.35
C TYR A 259 12.15 3.55 11.32
N ASP A 260 11.05 3.41 10.58
CA ASP A 260 10.89 2.36 9.60
C ASP A 260 9.95 2.82 8.48
N VAL A 261 10.38 2.70 7.24
CA VAL A 261 9.58 3.06 6.04
C VAL A 261 8.73 1.91 5.52
N THR A 262 8.78 0.74 6.18
CA THR A 262 8.02 -0.45 5.75
C THR A 262 6.51 -0.17 5.80
N GLY A 263 5.82 -0.36 4.67
CA GLY A 263 4.38 -0.17 4.57
C GLY A 263 3.93 1.29 4.38
N ALA A 264 4.85 2.26 4.25
CA ALA A 264 4.49 3.66 3.98
C ALA A 264 3.71 3.81 2.66
N GLY A 265 4.09 3.10 1.59
CA GLY A 265 3.36 3.08 0.32
C GLY A 265 1.94 2.55 0.48
N ASP A 266 1.77 1.42 1.18
CA ASP A 266 0.45 0.85 1.49
C ASP A 266 -0.42 1.83 2.27
N THR A 267 0.18 2.55 3.23
CA THR A 267 -0.51 3.57 4.02
C THR A 267 -0.95 4.75 3.15
N ILE A 268 -0.09 5.20 2.21
CA ILE A 268 -0.44 6.26 1.25
C ILE A 268 -1.60 5.81 0.37
N LEU A 269 -1.54 4.63 -0.24
CA LEU A 269 -2.61 4.10 -1.07
C LEU A 269 -3.93 4.00 -0.28
N ALA A 270 -3.89 3.40 0.91
CA ALA A 270 -5.06 3.19 1.76
C ALA A 270 -5.70 4.53 2.21
N SER A 271 -4.90 5.45 2.76
CA SER A 271 -5.38 6.73 3.27
C SER A 271 -5.87 7.65 2.15
N LEU A 272 -5.22 7.63 0.98
CA LEU A 272 -5.65 8.35 -0.21
C LEU A 272 -7.01 7.82 -0.69
N GLY A 273 -7.15 6.49 -0.81
CA GLY A 273 -8.41 5.85 -1.17
C GLY A 273 -9.53 6.15 -0.17
N PHE A 274 -9.22 6.11 1.13
CA PHE A 274 -10.16 6.45 2.19
C PHE A 274 -10.66 7.90 2.06
N ALA A 275 -9.77 8.88 1.97
CA ALA A 275 -10.11 10.30 1.87
C ALA A 275 -10.92 10.62 0.61
N LEU A 276 -10.51 10.07 -0.55
CA LEU A 276 -11.24 10.25 -1.82
C LEU A 276 -12.64 9.59 -1.79
N SER A 277 -12.81 8.48 -1.06
CA SER A 277 -14.12 7.85 -0.85
C SER A 277 -15.03 8.67 0.05
N CYS A 278 -14.44 9.51 0.91
CA CYS A 278 -15.15 10.47 1.75
C CYS A 278 -15.38 11.83 1.04
N SER A 279 -15.24 11.87 -0.29
CA SER A 279 -15.45 13.06 -1.14
C SER A 279 -14.48 14.21 -0.91
N TYR A 280 -13.29 13.93 -0.39
CA TYR A 280 -12.22 14.92 -0.34
C TYR A 280 -11.71 15.24 -1.75
N ASP A 281 -11.31 16.49 -1.97
CA ASP A 281 -10.52 16.84 -3.14
C ASP A 281 -9.12 16.20 -3.05
N ILE A 282 -8.42 16.17 -4.18
CA ILE A 282 -7.13 15.47 -4.27
C ILE A 282 -6.06 16.08 -3.38
N ASP A 283 -6.01 17.40 -3.24
CA ASP A 283 -5.01 18.09 -2.41
C ASP A 283 -5.22 17.77 -0.93
N SER A 284 -6.47 17.80 -0.47
CA SER A 284 -6.85 17.41 0.90
C SER A 284 -6.57 15.93 1.17
N ALA A 285 -6.87 15.04 0.20
CA ALA A 285 -6.61 13.62 0.32
C ALA A 285 -5.11 13.31 0.40
N VAL A 286 -4.27 13.99 -0.37
CA VAL A 286 -2.80 13.83 -0.33
C VAL A 286 -2.22 14.39 0.96
N LYS A 287 -2.70 15.52 1.46
CA LYS A 287 -2.29 16.04 2.79
C LYS A 287 -2.62 15.05 3.91
N PHE A 288 -3.81 14.47 3.89
CA PHE A 288 -4.22 13.43 4.82
C PHE A 288 -3.30 12.20 4.73
N SER A 289 -2.97 11.77 3.50
CA SER A 289 -2.08 10.62 3.27
C SER A 289 -0.65 10.87 3.74
N ASN A 290 -0.12 12.08 3.57
CA ASN A 290 1.18 12.47 4.09
C ASN A 290 1.22 12.42 5.62
N LEU A 291 0.16 12.87 6.30
CA LEU A 291 0.04 12.79 7.76
C LEU A 291 -0.05 11.34 8.22
N ALA A 292 -0.87 10.50 7.57
CA ALA A 292 -0.99 9.08 7.89
C ALA A 292 0.36 8.35 7.72
N ALA A 293 1.07 8.60 6.62
CA ALA A 293 2.41 8.06 6.39
C ALA A 293 3.40 8.57 7.46
N GLY A 294 3.34 9.85 7.85
CA GLY A 294 4.16 10.43 8.91
C GLY A 294 3.98 9.74 10.27
N VAL A 295 2.74 9.36 10.62
CA VAL A 295 2.45 8.56 11.84
C VAL A 295 3.07 7.16 11.73
N VAL A 296 2.94 6.51 10.57
CA VAL A 296 3.38 5.11 10.40
C VAL A 296 4.88 4.99 10.37
N VAL A 297 5.61 5.87 9.68
CA VAL A 297 7.08 5.82 9.64
C VAL A 297 7.75 6.12 10.98
N GLY A 298 7.02 6.70 11.94
CA GLY A 298 7.42 6.84 13.33
C GLY A 298 7.23 5.58 14.19
N LYS A 299 6.73 4.48 13.61
CA LYS A 299 6.50 3.20 14.29
C LYS A 299 7.41 2.10 13.69
N ILE A 300 7.59 1.00 14.39
CA ILE A 300 8.42 -0.12 13.92
C ILE A 300 7.54 -1.14 13.19
N GLY A 301 7.99 -1.61 12.03
CA GLY A 301 7.34 -2.64 11.21
C GLY A 301 6.11 -2.15 10.46
N SER A 302 5.35 -3.09 9.87
CA SER A 302 4.10 -2.79 9.14
C SER A 302 3.02 -2.35 10.13
N SER A 303 3.04 -1.07 10.50
CA SER A 303 2.11 -0.44 11.42
C SER A 303 0.99 0.29 10.65
N THR A 304 -0.08 0.65 11.35
CA THR A 304 -1.20 1.43 10.81
C THR A 304 -1.37 2.73 11.57
N ALA A 305 -2.12 3.68 10.99
CA ALA A 305 -2.52 4.91 11.63
C ALA A 305 -4.04 4.97 11.78
N SER A 306 -4.54 5.30 12.96
CA SER A 306 -5.93 5.64 13.19
C SER A 306 -6.18 7.12 12.90
N ILE A 307 -7.44 7.50 12.65
CA ILE A 307 -7.83 8.91 12.45
C ILE A 307 -7.42 9.77 13.65
N ASN A 308 -7.58 9.26 14.87
CA ASN A 308 -7.19 10.01 16.07
C ASN A 308 -5.69 10.26 16.12
N GLU A 309 -4.85 9.27 15.86
CA GLU A 309 -3.39 9.44 15.80
C GLU A 309 -2.99 10.45 14.72
N ILE A 310 -3.67 10.46 13.56
CA ILE A 310 -3.39 11.43 12.49
C ILE A 310 -3.74 12.86 12.92
N ILE A 311 -4.87 13.06 13.60
CA ILE A 311 -5.31 14.37 14.12
C ILE A 311 -4.35 14.86 15.22
N GLU A 312 -3.95 13.99 16.15
CA GLU A 312 -2.98 14.30 17.19
C GLU A 312 -1.63 14.68 16.59
N TYR A 313 -1.20 13.93 15.58
CA TYR A 313 0.05 14.22 14.87
C TYR A 313 0.01 15.58 14.16
N GLU A 314 -1.05 15.91 13.42
CA GLU A 314 -1.23 17.23 12.82
C GLU A 314 -1.19 18.35 13.86
N SER A 315 -1.87 18.17 14.99
CA SER A 315 -1.91 19.14 16.08
C SER A 315 -0.52 19.37 16.68
N SER A 316 0.30 18.33 16.81
CA SER A 316 1.67 18.42 17.31
C SER A 316 2.60 19.18 16.37
N LEU A 317 2.42 19.03 15.06
CA LEU A 317 3.18 19.76 14.04
C LEU A 317 2.88 21.26 14.08
N ASN A 318 1.61 21.65 14.24
CA ASN A 318 1.20 23.04 14.29
C ASN A 318 1.74 23.76 15.53
N LYS A 319 1.81 23.10 16.70
CA LYS A 319 2.38 23.67 17.94
C LYS A 319 3.87 23.96 17.78
N SER A 320 4.65 23.04 17.20
CA SER A 320 6.09 23.23 17.02
C SER A 320 6.43 24.35 16.05
N SER A 321 5.65 24.49 14.98
CA SER A 321 5.82 25.59 14.02
C SER A 321 5.53 26.95 14.68
N SER A 322 4.61 27.01 15.65
CA SER A 322 4.31 28.23 16.42
C SER A 322 5.42 28.57 17.40
N GLU A 323 6.03 27.58 18.06
CA GLU A 323 7.14 27.78 19.00
C GLU A 323 8.45 28.20 18.30
N GLU A 324 8.74 27.66 17.12
CA GLU A 324 9.89 28.10 16.31
C GLU A 324 9.73 29.52 15.78
N HIS A 325 8.49 29.94 15.49
CA HIS A 325 8.22 31.34 15.10
C HIS A 325 8.44 32.30 16.26
N ILE A 326 8.04 31.95 17.47
CA ILE A 326 8.21 32.79 18.67
C ILE A 326 9.71 32.93 19.02
N LYS A 327 10.50 31.84 18.95
CA LYS A 327 11.95 31.86 19.23
C LYS A 327 12.80 32.63 18.19
N LYS A 328 12.25 32.95 17.01
CA LYS A 328 12.93 33.80 16.02
C LYS A 328 12.71 35.29 16.23
N PHE A 329 11.83 35.68 17.13
CA PHE A 329 11.51 37.07 17.48
C PHE A 329 11.93 37.46 18.91
N GLU A 330 12.52 36.52 19.67
CA GLU A 330 13.29 36.79 20.91
C GLU A 330 14.80 36.81 20.57
#